data_b09f59b3a7fdab7c7b1be10d3a9910c8
#
_entry.id   b09f59b3a7fdab7c7b1be10d3a9910c8
#
_cell.length_a   1.000
_cell.length_b   1.000
_cell.length_c   1.000
_cell.angle_alpha   90.00
_cell.angle_beta   90.00
_cell.angle_gamma   90.00
#
_symmetry.space_group_name_H-M   'P 1'
#
loop_
_entity.id
_entity.type
_entity.pdbx_description
1 polymer ?
#
loop_
_entity_poly.entity_id
_entity_poly.type
_entity_poly.pdbx_seq_one_letter_code
_entity_poly.pdbx_strand_id
1 'polypeptide(L)'
;MLEELKQKVLEANLLLPQHGLVTFTWGNVSEIDREKEIVAIKPSGVEYSKMTAEDIVLVDLEGNILEGELRPSSDVDTHLEFYRNWPGIGGVVHTHSTWATGFAQAGKDIIALGTTQADYFDGATPCTRFMTDEEIKGSYELETGKVIVEEFQKREIDPERVPGALVHSHGPFTWGSDGFNAVHNAVVLEECAKMNAIAMLVKNPEIGSMQQTLLEKHFNRKHGPGAYYGQSK
;
A
#
# COMPACT_ATOMS: atom_id res chain seq x y z
N MET A 1 -9.98 7.71 -21.99
CA MET A 1 -8.66 7.34 -21.38
C MET A 1 -8.46 8.00 -20.03
N LEU A 2 -8.32 9.33 -19.90
CA LEU A 2 -8.16 9.95 -18.56
C LEU A 2 -9.44 9.84 -17.71
N GLU A 3 -10.60 9.99 -18.31
CA GLU A 3 -11.88 9.73 -17.64
C GLU A 3 -11.99 8.27 -17.14
N GLU A 4 -11.50 7.33 -17.91
CA GLU A 4 -11.46 5.92 -17.49
C GLU A 4 -10.52 5.70 -16.32
N LEU A 5 -9.35 6.36 -16.29
CA LEU A 5 -8.42 6.32 -15.18
C LEU A 5 -9.05 6.93 -13.92
N LYS A 6 -9.71 8.09 -14.04
CA LYS A 6 -10.44 8.73 -12.93
C LYS A 6 -11.53 7.81 -12.38
N GLN A 7 -12.30 7.17 -13.26
CA GLN A 7 -13.35 6.23 -12.86
C GLN A 7 -12.78 5.02 -12.11
N LYS A 8 -11.70 4.41 -12.60
CA LYS A 8 -11.01 3.30 -11.90
C LYS A 8 -10.52 3.70 -10.51
N VAL A 9 -9.91 4.88 -10.40
CA VAL A 9 -9.41 5.39 -9.12
C VAL A 9 -10.56 5.69 -8.16
N LEU A 10 -11.68 6.26 -8.65
CA LEU A 10 -12.88 6.40 -7.83
C LEU A 10 -13.35 5.04 -7.30
N GLU A 11 -13.56 4.07 -8.19
CA GLU A 11 -14.05 2.73 -7.81
C GLU A 11 -13.12 2.05 -6.81
N ALA A 12 -11.80 2.11 -7.03
CA ALA A 12 -10.82 1.57 -6.09
C ALA A 12 -10.89 2.25 -4.72
N ASN A 13 -11.04 3.58 -4.67
CA ASN A 13 -11.23 4.31 -3.42
C ASN A 13 -12.51 3.88 -2.68
N LEU A 14 -13.61 3.66 -3.39
CA LEU A 14 -14.89 3.23 -2.80
C LEU A 14 -14.83 1.82 -2.19
N LEU A 15 -13.87 0.98 -2.58
CA LEU A 15 -13.62 -0.32 -1.95
C LEU A 15 -13.05 -0.18 -0.53
N LEU A 16 -12.30 0.89 -0.22
CA LEU A 16 -11.70 1.06 1.10
C LEU A 16 -12.73 1.03 2.24
N PRO A 17 -13.80 1.84 2.22
CA PRO A 17 -14.85 1.76 3.23
C PRO A 17 -15.66 0.45 3.16
N GLN A 18 -15.85 -0.15 1.96
CA GLN A 18 -16.55 -1.42 1.82
C GLN A 18 -15.81 -2.57 2.54
N HIS A 19 -14.48 -2.54 2.54
CA HIS A 19 -13.64 -3.51 3.24
C HIS A 19 -13.29 -3.11 4.68
N GLY A 20 -13.82 -1.99 5.20
CA GLY A 20 -13.56 -1.53 6.55
C GLY A 20 -12.12 -1.06 6.80
N LEU A 21 -11.40 -0.67 5.75
CA LEU A 21 -10.00 -0.24 5.83
C LEU A 21 -9.83 1.23 6.26
N VAL A 22 -10.91 2.01 6.23
CA VAL A 22 -10.88 3.45 6.51
C VAL A 22 -12.04 3.89 7.41
N THR A 23 -11.79 4.95 8.16
CA THR A 23 -12.77 5.69 8.94
C THR A 23 -12.88 7.11 8.38
N PHE A 24 -14.08 7.64 8.21
CA PHE A 24 -14.34 8.97 7.63
C PHE A 24 -13.67 9.12 6.24
N THR A 25 -12.74 10.08 6.12
CA THR A 25 -12.03 10.40 4.88
C THR A 25 -10.57 9.92 4.87
N TRP A 26 -10.18 9.15 5.92
CA TRP A 26 -8.81 8.66 6.07
C TRP A 26 -8.47 7.64 4.98
N GLY A 27 -7.29 7.78 4.42
CA GLY A 27 -6.82 6.91 3.35
C GLY A 27 -7.22 7.38 1.94
N ASN A 28 -6.55 6.80 0.98
CA ASN A 28 -6.69 7.13 -0.43
C ASN A 28 -6.08 6.05 -1.32
N VAL A 29 -6.50 6.08 -2.58
CA VAL A 29 -5.93 5.27 -3.66
C VAL A 29 -5.52 6.21 -4.79
N SER A 30 -4.39 5.90 -5.42
CA SER A 30 -3.98 6.46 -6.71
C SER A 30 -3.68 5.37 -7.72
N GLU A 31 -3.71 5.71 -9.00
CA GLU A 31 -3.26 4.87 -10.12
C GLU A 31 -2.54 5.73 -11.15
N ILE A 32 -1.50 5.18 -11.80
CA ILE A 32 -0.71 5.85 -12.81
C ILE A 32 -1.00 5.32 -14.21
N ASP A 33 -1.19 6.24 -15.17
CA ASP A 33 -1.03 5.96 -16.60
C ASP A 33 0.46 6.15 -16.95
N ARG A 34 1.19 5.02 -17.07
CA ARG A 34 2.64 5.02 -17.31
C ARG A 34 3.03 5.57 -18.67
N GLU A 35 2.15 5.47 -19.69
CA GLU A 35 2.44 5.98 -21.03
C GLU A 35 2.43 7.50 -21.05
N LYS A 36 1.58 8.12 -20.23
CA LYS A 36 1.43 9.58 -20.14
C LYS A 36 2.14 10.20 -18.94
N GLU A 37 2.65 9.36 -18.03
CA GLU A 37 3.20 9.80 -16.75
C GLU A 37 2.22 10.64 -15.93
N ILE A 38 0.92 10.27 -15.96
CA ILE A 38 -0.18 10.94 -15.27
C ILE A 38 -0.68 10.06 -14.15
N VAL A 39 -0.77 10.62 -12.95
CA VAL A 39 -1.31 9.96 -11.76
C VAL A 39 -2.69 10.54 -11.44
N ALA A 40 -3.68 9.66 -11.29
CA ALA A 40 -4.98 10.02 -10.73
C ALA A 40 -5.01 9.69 -9.25
N ILE A 41 -5.50 10.60 -8.42
CA ILE A 41 -5.53 10.44 -6.96
C ILE A 41 -6.80 11.03 -6.36
N LYS A 42 -7.26 10.43 -5.25
CA LYS A 42 -8.37 10.94 -4.44
C LYS A 42 -8.10 12.37 -3.99
N PRO A 43 -9.11 13.27 -4.04
CA PRO A 43 -9.00 14.61 -3.46
C PRO A 43 -8.94 14.55 -1.92
N SER A 44 -8.26 15.53 -1.33
CA SER A 44 -8.12 15.68 0.11
C SER A 44 -9.47 15.98 0.78
N GLY A 45 -9.81 15.26 1.85
CA GLY A 45 -10.95 15.56 2.72
C GLY A 45 -12.35 15.31 2.13
N VAL A 46 -12.47 14.80 0.90
CA VAL A 46 -13.78 14.47 0.30
C VAL A 46 -14.27 13.13 0.84
N GLU A 47 -15.53 13.13 1.32
CA GLU A 47 -16.20 11.93 1.81
C GLU A 47 -16.41 10.90 0.69
N TYR A 48 -16.12 9.62 0.95
CA TYR A 48 -16.29 8.55 -0.04
C TYR A 48 -17.70 8.47 -0.63
N SER A 49 -18.72 8.69 0.18
CA SER A 49 -20.14 8.63 -0.24
C SER A 49 -20.59 9.78 -1.14
N LYS A 50 -19.79 10.83 -1.25
CA LYS A 50 -20.09 12.03 -2.06
C LYS A 50 -19.14 12.17 -3.25
N MET A 51 -18.07 11.39 -3.27
CA MET A 51 -17.02 11.49 -4.26
C MET A 51 -17.50 10.97 -5.62
N THR A 52 -17.17 11.69 -6.66
CA THR A 52 -17.43 11.35 -8.07
C THR A 52 -16.13 11.26 -8.87
N ALA A 53 -16.17 10.74 -10.08
CA ALA A 53 -14.99 10.68 -10.94
C ALA A 53 -14.46 12.09 -11.31
N GLU A 54 -15.33 13.09 -11.35
CA GLU A 54 -14.97 14.49 -11.64
C GLU A 54 -14.10 15.08 -10.51
N ASP A 55 -14.27 14.60 -9.26
CA ASP A 55 -13.49 15.04 -8.11
C ASP A 55 -12.04 14.50 -8.11
N ILE A 56 -11.79 13.40 -8.83
CA ILE A 56 -10.44 12.79 -8.90
C ILE A 56 -9.47 13.76 -9.59
N VAL A 57 -8.36 14.03 -8.91
CA VAL A 57 -7.34 14.97 -9.36
C VAL A 57 -6.28 14.26 -10.18
N LEU A 58 -5.89 14.85 -11.31
CA LEU A 58 -4.78 14.37 -12.13
C LEU A 58 -3.53 15.22 -11.88
N VAL A 59 -2.42 14.57 -11.62
CA VAL A 59 -1.12 15.21 -11.40
C VAL A 59 -0.04 14.57 -12.29
N ASP A 60 1.01 15.32 -12.60
CA ASP A 60 2.23 14.74 -13.18
C ASP A 60 3.13 14.12 -12.10
N LEU A 61 4.25 13.53 -12.52
CA LEU A 61 5.21 12.93 -11.59
C LEU A 61 5.96 13.96 -10.72
N GLU A 62 5.91 15.23 -11.05
CA GLU A 62 6.45 16.35 -10.28
C GLU A 62 5.45 16.89 -9.25
N GLY A 63 4.18 16.42 -9.30
CA GLY A 63 3.10 16.84 -8.39
C GLY A 63 2.32 18.07 -8.87
N ASN A 64 2.55 18.53 -10.11
CA ASN A 64 1.76 19.62 -10.67
C ASN A 64 0.36 19.11 -11.04
N ILE A 65 -0.67 19.87 -10.68
CA ILE A 65 -2.05 19.55 -11.03
C ILE A 65 -2.25 19.81 -12.53
N LEU A 66 -2.61 18.76 -13.27
CA LEU A 66 -2.92 18.80 -14.68
C LEU A 66 -4.43 19.02 -14.94
N GLU A 67 -5.27 18.40 -14.08
CA GLU A 67 -6.72 18.49 -14.17
C GLU A 67 -7.34 18.31 -12.77
N GLY A 68 -8.42 19.04 -12.49
CA GLY A 68 -9.19 19.01 -11.24
C GLY A 68 -9.20 20.38 -10.56
N GLU A 69 -10.31 20.68 -9.88
CA GLU A 69 -10.49 21.93 -9.10
C GLU A 69 -10.14 21.74 -7.62
N LEU A 70 -10.10 20.49 -7.16
CA LEU A 70 -9.82 20.15 -5.78
C LEU A 70 -8.32 19.93 -5.54
N ARG A 71 -7.89 20.06 -4.29
CA ARG A 71 -6.53 19.69 -3.92
C ARG A 71 -6.41 18.16 -3.88
N PRO A 72 -5.32 17.58 -4.42
CA PRO A 72 -5.05 16.14 -4.26
C PRO A 72 -4.92 15.77 -2.78
N SER A 73 -4.97 14.47 -2.47
CA SER A 73 -4.62 13.96 -1.14
C SER A 73 -3.28 14.53 -0.69
N SER A 74 -3.13 14.81 0.60
CA SER A 74 -1.84 15.19 1.19
C SER A 74 -0.74 14.16 0.91
N ASP A 75 -1.10 12.90 0.80
CA ASP A 75 -0.16 11.79 0.57
C ASP A 75 0.35 11.71 -0.87
N VAL A 76 -0.04 12.64 -1.75
CA VAL A 76 0.33 12.59 -3.18
C VAL A 76 1.83 12.46 -3.37
N ASP A 77 2.66 13.22 -2.64
CA ASP A 77 4.12 13.17 -2.76
C ASP A 77 4.70 11.81 -2.37
N THR A 78 4.11 11.14 -1.37
CA THR A 78 4.47 9.77 -0.99
C THR A 78 4.19 8.78 -2.14
N HIS A 79 3.00 8.88 -2.76
CA HIS A 79 2.63 8.02 -3.89
C HIS A 79 3.52 8.25 -5.10
N LEU A 80 3.81 9.52 -5.41
CA LEU A 80 4.69 9.90 -6.52
C LEU A 80 6.12 9.36 -6.32
N GLU A 81 6.62 9.36 -5.06
CA GLU A 81 7.93 8.80 -4.74
C GLU A 81 8.00 7.32 -5.09
N PHE A 82 6.95 6.54 -4.87
CA PHE A 82 6.89 5.13 -5.27
C PHE A 82 6.85 4.98 -6.78
N TYR A 83 6.03 5.76 -7.49
CA TYR A 83 5.96 5.69 -8.94
C TYR A 83 7.28 6.05 -9.62
N ARG A 84 8.04 6.98 -9.05
CA ARG A 84 9.38 7.37 -9.56
C ARG A 84 10.42 6.29 -9.34
N ASN A 85 10.41 5.60 -8.19
CA ASN A 85 11.43 4.62 -7.81
C ASN A 85 11.11 3.20 -8.27
N TRP A 86 9.82 2.86 -8.45
CA TRP A 86 9.35 1.50 -8.74
C TRP A 86 8.50 1.46 -10.02
N PRO A 87 9.13 1.31 -11.19
CA PRO A 87 8.41 1.38 -12.47
C PRO A 87 7.41 0.24 -12.68
N GLY A 88 7.55 -0.89 -11.95
CA GLY A 88 6.66 -2.05 -12.05
C GLY A 88 5.32 -1.88 -11.34
N ILE A 89 5.12 -0.86 -10.49
CA ILE A 89 3.85 -0.64 -9.81
C ILE A 89 2.93 0.31 -10.58
N GLY A 90 1.63 0.06 -10.52
CA GLY A 90 0.61 0.87 -11.21
C GLY A 90 -0.38 1.55 -10.28
N GLY A 91 -0.57 1.04 -9.05
CA GLY A 91 -1.47 1.62 -8.06
C GLY A 91 -0.87 1.65 -6.66
N VAL A 92 -1.27 2.64 -5.84
CA VAL A 92 -0.83 2.81 -4.44
C VAL A 92 -2.04 3.10 -3.56
N VAL A 93 -2.03 2.52 -2.36
CA VAL A 93 -3.03 2.73 -1.31
C VAL A 93 -2.33 3.17 -0.03
N HIS A 94 -2.88 4.17 0.63
CA HIS A 94 -2.61 4.48 2.03
C HIS A 94 -3.87 4.36 2.86
N THR A 95 -3.75 3.80 4.06
CA THR A 95 -4.84 3.73 5.04
C THR A 95 -4.31 3.85 6.46
N HIS A 96 -5.25 4.05 7.41
CA HIS A 96 -5.00 3.85 8.84
C HIS A 96 -5.81 2.64 9.33
N SER A 97 -5.78 1.55 8.58
CA SER A 97 -6.47 0.31 8.94
C SER A 97 -5.95 -0.23 10.28
N THR A 98 -6.87 -0.70 11.12
CA THR A 98 -6.66 -0.83 12.57
C THR A 98 -5.49 -1.72 12.96
N TRP A 99 -5.40 -2.90 12.36
CA TRP A 99 -4.40 -3.91 12.77
C TRP A 99 -3.03 -3.60 12.21
N ALA A 100 -2.94 -3.23 10.93
CA ALA A 100 -1.67 -2.85 10.31
C ALA A 100 -1.12 -1.56 10.96
N THR A 101 -1.97 -0.58 11.25
CA THR A 101 -1.56 0.64 11.98
C THR A 101 -1.11 0.30 13.41
N GLY A 102 -1.71 -0.68 14.07
CA GLY A 102 -1.25 -1.16 15.37
C GLY A 102 0.20 -1.68 15.33
N PHE A 103 0.58 -2.42 14.29
CA PHE A 103 1.97 -2.85 14.06
C PHE A 103 2.88 -1.66 13.76
N ALA A 104 2.44 -0.72 12.92
CA ALA A 104 3.18 0.51 12.62
C ALA A 104 3.47 1.33 13.90
N GLN A 105 2.48 1.50 14.78
CA GLN A 105 2.64 2.19 16.07
C GLN A 105 3.59 1.46 17.02
N ALA A 106 3.64 0.12 16.94
CA ALA A 106 4.57 -0.70 17.70
C ALA A 106 5.99 -0.74 17.11
N GLY A 107 6.21 -0.18 15.91
CA GLY A 107 7.47 -0.25 15.18
C GLY A 107 7.86 -1.69 14.82
N LYS A 108 6.89 -2.53 14.47
CA LYS A 108 7.08 -3.96 14.22
C LYS A 108 6.71 -4.33 12.80
N ASP A 109 7.55 -5.14 12.18
CA ASP A 109 7.22 -5.80 10.92
C ASP A 109 6.01 -6.74 11.11
N ILE A 110 5.20 -6.91 10.07
CA ILE A 110 4.23 -7.99 9.99
C ILE A 110 4.95 -9.20 9.40
N ILE A 111 5.42 -10.10 10.27
CA ILE A 111 6.20 -11.28 9.88
C ILE A 111 5.33 -12.34 9.22
N ALA A 112 5.88 -13.12 8.29
CA ALA A 112 5.15 -14.21 7.64
C ALA A 112 4.96 -15.37 8.62
N LEU A 113 3.77 -15.46 9.23
CA LEU A 113 3.42 -16.54 10.16
C LEU A 113 2.62 -17.65 9.51
N GLY A 114 1.93 -17.37 8.44
CA GLY A 114 1.02 -18.33 7.82
C GLY A 114 0.93 -18.22 6.30
N THR A 115 0.32 -19.23 5.72
CA THR A 115 0.19 -19.39 4.26
C THR A 115 -0.63 -18.29 3.59
N THR A 116 -1.57 -17.67 4.32
CA THR A 116 -2.34 -16.53 3.80
C THR A 116 -1.43 -15.37 3.44
N GLN A 117 -0.49 -14.99 4.32
CA GLN A 117 0.50 -13.96 3.99
C GLN A 117 1.44 -14.42 2.88
N ALA A 118 1.95 -15.65 2.95
CA ALA A 118 2.86 -16.21 1.96
C ALA A 118 2.28 -16.28 0.53
N ASP A 119 0.96 -16.29 0.39
CA ASP A 119 0.31 -16.26 -0.92
C ASP A 119 0.38 -14.88 -1.62
N TYR A 120 0.75 -13.82 -0.90
CA TYR A 120 0.72 -12.44 -1.41
C TYR A 120 2.01 -11.65 -1.13
N PHE A 121 2.74 -12.00 -0.08
CA PHE A 121 3.96 -11.34 0.34
C PHE A 121 5.08 -12.37 0.50
N ASP A 122 6.18 -12.16 -0.22
CA ASP A 122 7.35 -13.03 -0.13
C ASP A 122 8.21 -12.67 1.09
N GLY A 123 7.64 -12.88 2.26
CA GLY A 123 8.29 -12.60 3.52
C GLY A 123 7.53 -11.64 4.43
N ALA A 124 8.28 -10.94 5.27
CA ALA A 124 7.73 -9.94 6.18
C ALA A 124 7.40 -8.64 5.44
N THR A 125 6.28 -8.00 5.81
CA THR A 125 6.03 -6.60 5.44
C THR A 125 6.82 -5.71 6.40
N PRO A 126 7.78 -4.92 5.90
CA PRO A 126 8.69 -4.15 6.76
C PRO A 126 8.00 -2.94 7.41
N CYS A 127 8.45 -2.60 8.62
CA CYS A 127 8.18 -1.34 9.27
C CYS A 127 9.43 -0.45 9.15
N THR A 128 9.25 0.80 8.72
CA THR A 128 10.36 1.75 8.58
C THR A 128 10.96 2.12 9.94
N ARG A 129 12.14 2.72 9.92
CA ARG A 129 12.68 3.46 11.07
C ARG A 129 11.78 4.63 11.45
N PHE A 130 12.00 5.22 12.61
CA PHE A 130 11.49 6.56 12.89
C PHE A 130 11.99 7.59 11.86
N MET A 131 11.14 8.50 11.49
CA MET A 131 11.55 9.70 10.75
C MET A 131 12.32 10.63 11.67
N THR A 132 13.29 11.34 11.13
CA THR A 132 14.03 12.36 11.87
C THR A 132 13.19 13.64 12.04
N ASP A 133 13.58 14.49 12.99
CA ASP A 133 12.93 15.79 13.20
C ASP A 133 12.97 16.68 11.94
N GLU A 134 14.06 16.61 11.17
CA GLU A 134 14.26 17.36 9.93
C GLU A 134 13.30 16.87 8.84
N GLU A 135 13.14 15.55 8.68
CA GLU A 135 12.19 14.93 7.74
C GLU A 135 10.76 15.34 8.09
N ILE A 136 10.39 15.27 9.38
CA ILE A 136 9.05 15.63 9.85
C ILE A 136 8.74 17.13 9.67
N LYS A 137 9.70 18.00 9.89
CA LYS A 137 9.54 19.47 9.75
C LYS A 137 9.69 19.95 8.31
N GLY A 138 10.23 19.12 7.43
CA GLY A 138 10.43 19.39 6.00
C GLY A 138 9.20 19.05 5.16
N SER A 139 9.44 18.41 4.03
CA SER A 139 8.39 17.90 3.13
C SER A 139 7.93 16.52 3.61
N TYR A 140 7.15 16.50 4.69
CA TYR A 140 6.80 15.31 5.46
C TYR A 140 6.29 14.13 4.59
N GLU A 141 5.39 14.39 3.67
CA GLU A 141 4.81 13.34 2.82
C GLU A 141 5.83 12.80 1.81
N LEU A 142 6.68 13.66 1.25
CA LEU A 142 7.78 13.23 0.38
C LEU A 142 8.81 12.39 1.19
N GLU A 143 9.18 12.85 2.38
CA GLU A 143 10.13 12.12 3.23
C GLU A 143 9.53 10.79 3.73
N THR A 144 8.20 10.72 3.91
CA THR A 144 7.50 9.45 4.17
C THR A 144 7.69 8.46 3.02
N GLY A 145 7.61 8.90 1.77
CA GLY A 145 7.89 8.06 0.61
C GLY A 145 9.35 7.60 0.59
N LYS A 146 10.28 8.54 0.80
CA LYS A 146 11.71 8.23 0.81
C LYS A 146 12.13 7.23 1.89
N VAL A 147 11.60 7.34 3.11
CA VAL A 147 11.94 6.39 4.19
C VAL A 147 11.45 4.98 3.89
N ILE A 148 10.33 4.83 3.17
CA ILE A 148 9.86 3.52 2.71
C ILE A 148 10.81 2.97 1.63
N VAL A 149 11.15 3.78 0.62
CA VAL A 149 12.10 3.39 -0.43
C VAL A 149 13.47 3.02 0.16
N GLU A 150 13.98 3.81 1.11
CA GLU A 150 15.20 3.52 1.87
C GLU A 150 15.16 2.15 2.55
N GLU A 151 14.04 1.82 3.21
CA GLU A 151 13.88 0.57 3.93
C GLU A 151 13.91 -0.65 2.99
N PHE A 152 13.29 -0.53 1.82
CA PHE A 152 13.33 -1.57 0.78
C PHE A 152 14.73 -1.77 0.21
N GLN A 153 15.42 -0.67 -0.10
CA GLN A 153 16.81 -0.71 -0.58
C GLN A 153 17.76 -1.30 0.45
N LYS A 154 17.66 -0.85 1.70
CA LYS A 154 18.52 -1.31 2.81
C LYS A 154 18.36 -2.79 3.12
N ARG A 155 17.12 -3.32 3.01
CA ARG A 155 16.84 -4.74 3.27
C ARG A 155 16.89 -5.59 2.00
N GLU A 156 17.18 -5.01 0.83
CA GLU A 156 17.21 -5.69 -0.46
C GLU A 156 15.86 -6.38 -0.77
N ILE A 157 14.75 -5.72 -0.41
CA ILE A 157 13.39 -6.22 -0.65
C ILE A 157 12.93 -5.78 -2.03
N ASP A 158 12.41 -6.73 -2.80
CA ASP A 158 11.75 -6.47 -4.07
C ASP A 158 10.31 -5.96 -3.82
N PRO A 159 9.96 -4.72 -4.22
CA PRO A 159 8.62 -4.16 -4.00
C PRO A 159 7.51 -4.90 -4.75
N GLU A 160 7.81 -5.59 -5.85
CA GLU A 160 6.81 -6.39 -6.57
C GLU A 160 6.52 -7.72 -5.84
N ARG A 161 7.44 -8.20 -5.00
CA ARG A 161 7.29 -9.43 -4.21
C ARG A 161 6.74 -9.18 -2.80
N VAL A 162 6.98 -7.99 -2.25
CA VAL A 162 6.45 -7.55 -0.95
C VAL A 162 5.71 -6.22 -1.17
N PRO A 163 4.44 -6.26 -1.66
CA PRO A 163 3.73 -5.06 -2.09
C PRO A 163 3.11 -4.27 -0.93
N GLY A 164 3.91 -3.95 0.09
CA GLY A 164 3.45 -3.15 1.24
C GLY A 164 4.54 -2.84 2.25
N ALA A 165 4.35 -1.78 3.00
CA ALA A 165 5.19 -1.32 4.09
C ALA A 165 4.37 -0.66 5.19
N LEU A 166 4.95 -0.58 6.38
CA LEU A 166 4.45 0.21 7.50
C LEU A 166 5.38 1.39 7.74
N VAL A 167 4.82 2.57 7.89
CA VAL A 167 5.58 3.74 8.37
C VAL A 167 5.47 3.78 9.88
N HIS A 168 6.62 3.78 10.57
CA HIS A 168 6.67 3.79 12.03
C HIS A 168 5.83 4.92 12.61
N SER A 169 4.94 4.60 13.55
CA SER A 169 4.01 5.53 14.21
C SER A 169 2.95 6.16 13.30
N HIS A 170 2.81 5.72 12.05
CA HIS A 170 1.85 6.27 11.10
C HIS A 170 0.82 5.23 10.64
N GLY A 171 1.13 4.43 9.63
CA GLY A 171 0.21 3.46 9.07
C GLY A 171 0.78 2.70 7.87
N PRO A 172 -0.03 1.83 7.25
CA PRO A 172 0.36 1.04 6.09
C PRO A 172 0.25 1.81 4.78
N PHE A 173 1.18 1.50 3.88
CA PHE A 173 1.08 1.73 2.45
C PHE A 173 1.13 0.38 1.74
N THR A 174 0.31 0.20 0.71
CA THR A 174 0.35 -0.96 -0.17
C THR A 174 0.29 -0.53 -1.63
N TRP A 175 0.74 -1.38 -2.51
CA TRP A 175 0.77 -1.10 -3.95
C TRP A 175 0.51 -2.36 -4.76
N GLY A 176 0.39 -2.21 -6.07
CA GLY A 176 0.15 -3.32 -6.98
C GLY A 176 0.22 -2.89 -8.44
N SER A 177 -0.19 -3.77 -9.34
CA SER A 177 -0.21 -3.51 -10.79
C SER A 177 -1.19 -2.39 -11.21
N ASP A 178 -2.20 -2.13 -10.38
CA ASP A 178 -3.22 -1.10 -10.55
C ASP A 178 -3.85 -0.75 -9.19
N GLY A 179 -4.78 0.20 -9.16
CA GLY A 179 -5.46 0.62 -7.93
C GLY A 179 -6.26 -0.49 -7.25
N PHE A 180 -6.92 -1.36 -8.01
CA PHE A 180 -7.69 -2.48 -7.46
C PHE A 180 -6.78 -3.54 -6.82
N ASN A 181 -5.64 -3.86 -7.45
CA ASN A 181 -4.67 -4.79 -6.90
C ASN A 181 -4.00 -4.22 -5.64
N ALA A 182 -3.72 -2.92 -5.62
CA ALA A 182 -3.20 -2.24 -4.43
C ALA A 182 -4.20 -2.31 -3.26
N VAL A 183 -5.51 -2.12 -3.50
CA VAL A 183 -6.57 -2.30 -2.49
C VAL A 183 -6.66 -3.75 -2.04
N HIS A 184 -6.59 -4.71 -2.98
CA HIS A 184 -6.55 -6.13 -2.62
C HIS A 184 -5.41 -6.44 -1.64
N ASN A 185 -4.21 -5.94 -1.91
CA ASN A 185 -3.05 -6.09 -1.04
C ASN A 185 -3.25 -5.41 0.32
N ALA A 186 -3.95 -4.27 0.37
CA ALA A 186 -4.30 -3.61 1.64
C ALA A 186 -5.24 -4.46 2.50
N VAL A 187 -6.26 -5.08 1.90
CA VAL A 187 -7.17 -6.02 2.59
C VAL A 187 -6.39 -7.21 3.15
N VAL A 188 -5.52 -7.81 2.32
CA VAL A 188 -4.70 -8.95 2.75
C VAL A 188 -3.76 -8.55 3.88
N LEU A 189 -3.10 -7.39 3.79
CA LEU A 189 -2.19 -6.91 4.83
C LEU A 189 -2.91 -6.71 6.16
N GLU A 190 -4.08 -6.09 6.16
CA GLU A 190 -4.90 -5.87 7.35
C GLU A 190 -5.31 -7.19 8.01
N GLU A 191 -5.78 -8.16 7.23
CA GLU A 191 -6.15 -9.49 7.75
C GLU A 191 -4.92 -10.27 8.25
N CYS A 192 -3.76 -10.19 7.58
CA CYS A 192 -2.51 -10.79 8.05
C CYS A 192 -2.05 -10.14 9.35
N ALA A 193 -2.11 -8.82 9.48
CA ALA A 193 -1.79 -8.11 10.71
C ALA A 193 -2.67 -8.59 11.88
N LYS A 194 -3.98 -8.71 11.65
CA LYS A 194 -4.93 -9.23 12.63
C LYS A 194 -4.60 -10.66 13.06
N MET A 195 -4.38 -11.55 12.09
CA MET A 195 -4.00 -12.93 12.39
C MET A 195 -2.69 -13.02 13.17
N ASN A 196 -1.69 -12.20 12.81
CA ASN A 196 -0.42 -12.14 13.52
C ASN A 196 -0.58 -11.65 14.96
N ALA A 197 -1.37 -10.59 15.19
CA ALA A 197 -1.64 -10.11 16.53
C ALA A 197 -2.31 -11.19 17.40
N ILE A 198 -3.28 -11.92 16.86
CA ILE A 198 -3.93 -13.06 17.55
C ILE A 198 -2.91 -14.18 17.84
N ALA A 199 -2.07 -14.54 16.87
CA ALA A 199 -1.05 -15.58 17.06
C ALA A 199 -0.02 -15.20 18.15
N MET A 200 0.38 -13.94 18.21
CA MET A 200 1.26 -13.39 19.25
C MET A 200 0.61 -13.43 20.62
N LEU A 201 -0.69 -13.14 20.73
CA LEU A 201 -1.45 -13.26 22.00
C LEU A 201 -1.56 -14.72 22.47
N VAL A 202 -1.73 -15.67 21.55
CA VAL A 202 -1.87 -17.10 21.87
C VAL A 202 -0.55 -17.74 22.29
N LYS A 203 0.57 -17.39 21.64
CA LYS A 203 1.87 -18.07 21.85
C LYS A 203 2.90 -17.28 22.64
N ASN A 204 2.61 -16.04 23.04
CA ASN A 204 3.61 -15.10 23.57
C ASN A 204 4.51 -14.46 22.47
N PRO A 205 5.10 -13.26 22.69
CA PRO A 205 5.76 -12.45 21.65
C PRO A 205 6.98 -13.08 20.95
N GLU A 206 7.45 -14.22 21.37
CA GLU A 206 8.60 -14.94 20.76
C GLU A 206 8.21 -15.87 19.58
N ILE A 207 7.13 -15.58 18.88
CA ILE A 207 6.78 -16.36 17.69
C ILE A 207 7.72 -15.99 16.53
N GLY A 208 8.38 -16.99 15.97
CA GLY A 208 9.22 -16.81 14.77
C GLY A 208 8.43 -16.95 13.48
N SER A 209 9.03 -16.55 12.37
CA SER A 209 8.46 -16.70 11.03
C SER A 209 8.15 -18.18 10.72
N MET A 210 7.26 -18.40 9.75
CA MET A 210 6.95 -19.70 9.21
C MET A 210 8.17 -20.34 8.54
N GLN A 211 8.10 -21.65 8.26
CA GLN A 211 9.14 -22.35 7.53
C GLN A 211 9.37 -21.73 6.14
N GLN A 212 10.61 -21.41 5.81
CA GLN A 212 10.97 -20.79 4.53
C GLN A 212 10.48 -21.60 3.32
N THR A 213 10.64 -22.92 3.34
CA THR A 213 10.16 -23.82 2.28
C THR A 213 8.64 -23.73 2.08
N LEU A 214 7.87 -23.54 3.15
CA LEU A 214 6.42 -23.40 3.07
C LEU A 214 6.02 -22.02 2.53
N LEU A 215 6.73 -20.96 2.91
CA LEU A 215 6.57 -19.60 2.37
C LEU A 215 6.79 -19.62 0.85
N GLU A 216 7.96 -20.11 0.41
CA GLU A 216 8.32 -20.19 -1.00
C GLU A 216 7.32 -21.02 -1.83
N LYS A 217 6.85 -22.13 -1.28
CA LYS A 217 5.83 -22.96 -1.94
C LYS A 217 4.55 -22.17 -2.18
N HIS A 218 4.06 -21.43 -1.19
CA HIS A 218 2.82 -20.69 -1.28
C HIS A 218 2.94 -19.45 -2.16
N PHE A 219 4.04 -18.70 -2.07
CA PHE A 219 4.31 -17.58 -2.94
C PHE A 219 4.40 -18.03 -4.42
N ASN A 220 5.23 -19.02 -4.69
CA ASN A 220 5.49 -19.48 -6.06
C ASN A 220 4.28 -20.13 -6.73
N ARG A 221 3.34 -20.74 -5.99
CA ARG A 221 2.10 -21.30 -6.59
C ARG A 221 1.19 -20.24 -7.20
N LYS A 222 1.32 -18.96 -6.80
CA LYS A 222 0.58 -17.82 -7.34
C LYS A 222 1.40 -16.94 -8.27
N HIS A 223 2.68 -16.73 -7.94
CA HIS A 223 3.54 -15.72 -8.58
C HIS A 223 4.75 -16.33 -9.30
N GLY A 224 5.04 -17.61 -9.08
CA GLY A 224 6.20 -18.28 -9.69
C GLY A 224 5.99 -18.68 -11.15
N PRO A 225 7.07 -19.09 -11.86
CA PRO A 225 7.02 -19.51 -13.25
C PRO A 225 6.07 -20.68 -13.55
N GLY A 226 5.74 -21.48 -12.53
CA GLY A 226 4.81 -22.61 -12.60
C GLY A 226 3.55 -22.40 -11.78
N ALA A 227 3.05 -21.17 -11.68
CA ALA A 227 1.85 -20.86 -10.92
C ALA A 227 0.65 -21.71 -11.36
N TYR A 228 -0.02 -22.34 -10.38
CA TYR A 228 -1.14 -23.26 -10.62
C TYR A 228 -2.38 -22.96 -9.78
N TYR A 229 -2.32 -21.89 -8.95
CA TYR A 229 -3.46 -21.52 -8.12
C TYR A 229 -4.51 -20.73 -8.91
N GLY A 230 -5.77 -21.09 -8.72
CA GLY A 230 -6.89 -20.47 -9.41
C GLY A 230 -7.36 -21.31 -10.62
N GLN A 231 -8.31 -20.74 -11.39
CA GLN A 231 -8.79 -21.36 -12.62
C GLN A 231 -7.81 -21.06 -13.75
N SER A 232 -7.54 -22.04 -14.59
CA SER A 232 -6.81 -21.82 -15.85
C SER A 232 -7.60 -20.84 -16.73
N LYS A 233 -6.93 -19.80 -17.21
CA LYS A 233 -7.51 -18.85 -18.18
C LYS A 233 -7.70 -19.53 -19.54
#